data_f249d69cc8575c48aae415e408251e01
#
_entry.id   f249d69cc8575c48aae415e408251e01
#
_cell.length_a   1.000
_cell.length_b   1.000
_cell.length_c   1.000
_cell.angle_alpha   90.00
_cell.angle_beta   90.00
_cell.angle_gamma   90.00
#
_symmetry.space_group_name_H-M   'P 1'
#
loop_
_entity.id
_entity.type
_entity.pdbx_description
1 polymer ?
#
loop_
_entity_poly.entity_id
_entity_poly.type
_entity_poly.pdbx_seq_one_letter_code
_entity_poly.pdbx_strand_id
1 'polypeptide(L)'
;FISILHVANKNQKNLSSLETIINKRYVFSMLSFIFLTLLLYSGLGRPDLLQPQLQQKKLETLYVQNLQVKENAELLSLYKKLKMTLVKRPNDIPGYSLLVKTCLSLNKYSEARLAQEKVLSLKSKSSNLDDYILLLDIYFIAAGGRFSIEASKILNKIKNEYASNENIHFFTAMEHIERKEYQSAISVYKKLKNKNALKKEKLVLLKNKLENLGIPIEERN
;
A
#
# COMPACT_ATOMS: atom_id res chain seq x y z
N PHE A 1 23.52 -31.15 -85.66
CA PHE A 1 23.66 -31.64 -84.25
C PHE A 1 23.74 -30.46 -83.26
N ILE A 2 24.45 -29.39 -83.59
CA ILE A 2 24.65 -28.20 -82.73
C ILE A 2 23.32 -27.44 -82.47
N SER A 3 22.41 -27.38 -83.47
CA SER A 3 21.12 -26.68 -83.31
C SER A 3 20.13 -27.40 -82.33
N ILE A 4 20.20 -28.74 -82.27
CA ILE A 4 19.34 -29.52 -81.38
C ILE A 4 19.79 -29.38 -79.93
N LEU A 5 21.13 -29.32 -79.69
CA LEU A 5 21.68 -29.10 -78.37
C LEU A 5 21.37 -27.67 -77.84
N HIS A 6 21.31 -26.67 -78.73
CA HIS A 6 20.99 -25.30 -78.34
C HIS A 6 19.51 -25.16 -77.91
N VAL A 7 18.61 -25.85 -78.63
CA VAL A 7 17.18 -25.89 -78.31
C VAL A 7 16.92 -26.66 -76.98
N ALA A 8 17.62 -27.79 -76.79
CA ALA A 8 17.51 -28.53 -75.52
C ALA A 8 17.99 -27.76 -74.30
N ASN A 9 19.16 -27.03 -74.43
CA ASN A 9 19.72 -26.23 -73.35
C ASN A 9 18.84 -24.98 -73.03
N LYS A 10 18.19 -24.41 -74.06
CA LYS A 10 17.24 -23.29 -73.88
C LYS A 10 15.96 -23.73 -73.17
N ASN A 11 15.46 -24.95 -73.47
CA ASN A 11 14.29 -25.49 -72.82
C ASN A 11 14.60 -25.90 -71.36
N GLN A 12 15.78 -26.41 -71.06
CA GLN A 12 16.19 -26.74 -69.71
C GLN A 12 16.36 -25.46 -68.82
N LYS A 13 16.89 -24.39 -69.38
CA LYS A 13 16.95 -23.08 -68.67
C LYS A 13 15.55 -22.49 -68.41
N ASN A 14 14.63 -22.63 -69.34
CA ASN A 14 13.25 -22.17 -69.17
C ASN A 14 12.49 -23.02 -68.15
N LEU A 15 12.71 -24.31 -68.09
CA LEU A 15 12.12 -25.19 -67.07
C LEU A 15 12.64 -24.86 -65.64
N SER A 16 13.95 -24.66 -65.48
CA SER A 16 14.51 -24.27 -64.20
C SER A 16 14.07 -22.90 -63.71
N SER A 17 13.85 -21.94 -64.61
CA SER A 17 13.34 -20.63 -64.30
C SER A 17 11.84 -20.67 -63.89
N LEU A 18 11.05 -21.54 -64.49
CA LEU A 18 9.65 -21.78 -64.14
C LEU A 18 9.52 -22.48 -62.78
N GLU A 19 10.34 -23.46 -62.47
CA GLU A 19 10.36 -24.11 -61.17
C GLU A 19 10.78 -23.14 -60.06
N THR A 20 11.74 -22.27 -60.28
CA THR A 20 12.13 -21.21 -59.30
C THR A 20 11.01 -20.17 -59.10
N ILE A 21 10.27 -19.83 -60.13
CA ILE A 21 9.13 -18.89 -60.04
C ILE A 21 7.95 -19.56 -59.32
N ILE A 22 7.67 -20.80 -59.62
CA ILE A 22 6.63 -21.59 -58.96
C ILE A 22 6.98 -21.75 -57.48
N ASN A 23 8.18 -22.15 -57.14
CA ASN A 23 8.63 -22.26 -55.74
C ASN A 23 8.53 -20.92 -54.99
N LYS A 24 8.94 -19.81 -55.61
CA LYS A 24 8.78 -18.48 -54.97
C LYS A 24 7.33 -18.10 -54.74
N ARG A 25 6.44 -18.40 -55.70
CA ARG A 25 4.99 -18.14 -55.55
C ARG A 25 4.37 -18.99 -54.44
N TYR A 26 4.72 -20.25 -54.32
CA TYR A 26 4.27 -21.14 -53.25
C TYR A 26 4.81 -20.67 -51.87
N VAL A 27 6.05 -20.29 -51.79
CA VAL A 27 6.67 -19.73 -50.55
C VAL A 27 5.96 -18.43 -50.13
N PHE A 28 5.67 -17.53 -51.08
CA PHE A 28 4.94 -16.28 -50.80
C PHE A 28 3.52 -16.54 -50.35
N SER A 29 2.83 -17.50 -50.97
CA SER A 29 1.46 -17.91 -50.60
C SER A 29 1.44 -18.54 -49.20
N MET A 30 2.40 -19.39 -48.89
CA MET A 30 2.53 -20.00 -47.55
C MET A 30 2.83 -18.97 -46.47
N LEU A 31 3.72 -18.02 -46.72
CA LEU A 31 4.02 -16.89 -45.84
C LEU A 31 2.81 -15.98 -45.62
N SER A 32 2.05 -15.70 -46.69
CA SER A 32 0.81 -14.91 -46.61
C SER A 32 -0.27 -15.61 -45.79
N PHE A 33 -0.38 -16.92 -45.90
CA PHE A 33 -1.33 -17.70 -45.10
C PHE A 33 -0.94 -17.71 -43.60
N ILE A 34 0.36 -17.88 -43.31
CA ILE A 34 0.88 -17.80 -41.93
C ILE A 34 0.66 -16.40 -41.34
N PHE A 35 0.90 -15.34 -42.12
CA PHE A 35 0.67 -13.96 -41.69
C PHE A 35 -0.84 -13.69 -41.44
N LEU A 36 -1.70 -14.18 -42.30
CA LEU A 36 -3.17 -14.06 -42.15
C LEU A 36 -3.65 -14.81 -40.90
N THR A 37 -3.13 -16.01 -40.63
CA THR A 37 -3.49 -16.76 -39.41
C THR A 37 -3.00 -16.08 -38.16
N LEU A 38 -1.80 -15.48 -38.15
CA LEU A 38 -1.28 -14.67 -37.05
C LEU A 38 -2.14 -13.40 -36.84
N LEU A 39 -2.56 -12.74 -37.90
CA LEU A 39 -3.45 -11.56 -37.85
C LEU A 39 -4.85 -11.92 -37.30
N LEU A 40 -5.42 -12.99 -37.73
CA LEU A 40 -6.70 -13.51 -37.22
C LEU A 40 -6.57 -13.93 -35.74
N TYR A 41 -5.45 -14.55 -35.38
CA TYR A 41 -5.18 -14.94 -34.00
C TYR A 41 -4.96 -13.71 -33.09
N SER A 42 -4.29 -12.64 -33.57
CA SER A 42 -4.11 -11.42 -32.78
C SER A 42 -5.41 -10.61 -32.62
N GLY A 43 -6.32 -10.66 -33.61
CA GLY A 43 -7.59 -9.92 -33.57
C GLY A 43 -8.76 -10.65 -32.92
N LEU A 44 -8.86 -11.97 -33.13
CA LEU A 44 -9.96 -12.82 -32.60
C LEU A 44 -9.49 -13.79 -31.52
N GLY A 45 -8.18 -14.09 -31.45
CA GLY A 45 -7.58 -14.94 -30.43
C GLY A 45 -7.47 -14.22 -29.08
N ARG A 46 -7.29 -15.00 -28.04
CA ARG A 46 -6.96 -14.52 -26.68
C ARG A 46 -5.46 -14.73 -26.45
N PRO A 47 -4.58 -13.76 -26.86
CA PRO A 47 -3.15 -13.87 -26.66
C PRO A 47 -2.75 -13.87 -25.16
N ASP A 48 -3.64 -13.37 -24.29
CA ASP A 48 -3.52 -13.44 -22.83
C ASP A 48 -3.45 -14.88 -22.30
N LEU A 49 -3.99 -15.87 -23.04
CA LEU A 49 -3.90 -17.30 -22.68
C LEU A 49 -2.48 -17.87 -22.86
N LEU A 50 -1.65 -17.23 -23.68
CA LEU A 50 -0.26 -17.62 -23.88
C LEU A 50 0.71 -17.10 -22.81
N GLN A 51 0.21 -16.28 -21.87
CA GLN A 51 1.01 -15.74 -20.76
C GLN A 51 0.48 -16.25 -19.43
N PRO A 52 0.84 -17.49 -19.03
CA PRO A 52 0.37 -18.10 -17.78
C PRO A 52 0.71 -17.28 -16.54
N GLN A 53 1.81 -16.52 -16.57
CA GLN A 53 2.21 -15.63 -15.47
C GLN A 53 1.25 -14.45 -15.26
N LEU A 54 0.69 -13.87 -16.33
CA LEU A 54 -0.29 -12.78 -16.23
C LEU A 54 -1.65 -13.29 -15.72
N GLN A 55 -2.05 -14.48 -16.11
CA GLN A 55 -3.28 -15.09 -15.60
C GLN A 55 -3.15 -15.45 -14.12
N GLN A 56 -2.01 -16.01 -13.72
CA GLN A 56 -1.74 -16.36 -12.34
C GLN A 56 -1.75 -15.12 -11.45
N LYS A 57 -1.11 -14.02 -11.88
CA LYS A 57 -1.12 -12.73 -11.18
C LYS A 57 -2.52 -12.12 -11.08
N LYS A 58 -3.33 -12.24 -12.14
CA LYS A 58 -4.73 -11.74 -12.16
C LYS A 58 -5.63 -12.55 -11.21
N LEU A 59 -5.47 -13.89 -11.19
CA LEU A 59 -6.17 -14.77 -10.26
C LEU A 59 -5.79 -14.47 -8.81
N GLU A 60 -4.49 -14.28 -8.54
CA GLU A 60 -3.98 -13.94 -7.22
C GLU A 60 -4.52 -12.59 -6.74
N THR A 61 -4.55 -11.58 -7.62
CA THR A 61 -5.14 -10.27 -7.32
C THR A 61 -6.63 -10.36 -7.01
N LEU A 62 -7.40 -11.12 -7.79
CA LEU A 62 -8.84 -11.34 -7.55
C LEU A 62 -9.07 -12.12 -6.24
N TYR A 63 -8.23 -13.10 -5.93
CA TYR A 63 -8.31 -13.85 -4.69
C TYR A 63 -8.06 -12.95 -3.47
N VAL A 64 -7.00 -12.13 -3.51
CA VAL A 64 -6.69 -11.16 -2.45
C VAL A 64 -7.82 -10.14 -2.28
N GLN A 65 -8.37 -9.60 -3.37
CA GLN A 65 -9.51 -8.68 -3.30
C GLN A 65 -10.75 -9.33 -2.67
N ASN A 66 -11.06 -10.57 -3.03
CA ASN A 66 -12.20 -11.29 -2.45
C ASN A 66 -12.00 -11.57 -0.96
N LEU A 67 -10.78 -11.89 -0.52
CA LEU A 67 -10.46 -12.05 0.90
C LEU A 67 -10.63 -10.74 1.66
N GLN A 68 -10.15 -9.62 1.13
CA GLN A 68 -10.32 -8.29 1.75
C GLN A 68 -11.79 -7.89 1.85
N VAL A 69 -12.60 -8.16 0.83
CA VAL A 69 -14.04 -7.87 0.85
C VAL A 69 -14.74 -8.69 1.94
N LYS A 70 -14.40 -9.98 2.07
CA LYS A 70 -14.95 -10.86 3.10
C LYS A 70 -14.54 -10.40 4.51
N GLU A 71 -13.26 -10.11 4.72
CA GLU A 71 -12.73 -9.62 5.99
C GLU A 71 -13.40 -8.30 6.40
N ASN A 72 -13.54 -7.35 5.48
CA ASN A 72 -14.23 -6.08 5.73
C ASN A 72 -15.71 -6.28 6.08
N ALA A 73 -16.40 -7.25 5.47
CA ALA A 73 -17.78 -7.55 5.79
C ALA A 73 -17.93 -8.14 7.20
N GLU A 74 -17.01 -9.01 7.61
CA GLU A 74 -16.96 -9.59 8.97
C GLU A 74 -16.67 -8.51 10.02
N LEU A 75 -15.69 -7.63 9.77
CA LEU A 75 -15.37 -6.50 10.64
C LEU A 75 -16.56 -5.53 10.77
N LEU A 76 -17.27 -5.25 9.68
CA LEU A 76 -18.45 -4.37 9.70
C LEU A 76 -19.60 -5.01 10.52
N SER A 77 -19.78 -6.32 10.42
CA SER A 77 -20.74 -7.08 11.24
C SER A 77 -20.39 -7.00 12.71
N LEU A 78 -19.11 -7.24 13.05
CA LEU A 78 -18.58 -7.11 14.40
C LEU A 78 -18.79 -5.70 14.97
N TYR A 79 -18.46 -4.67 14.20
CA TYR A 79 -18.66 -3.28 14.58
C TYR A 79 -20.13 -3.00 14.94
N LYS A 80 -21.10 -3.44 14.11
CA LYS A 80 -22.53 -3.25 14.37
C LYS A 80 -22.95 -3.98 15.66
N LYS A 81 -22.51 -5.23 15.84
CA LYS A 81 -22.79 -6.04 17.03
C LYS A 81 -22.23 -5.40 18.30
N LEU A 82 -20.98 -4.91 18.25
CA LEU A 82 -20.35 -4.21 19.38
C LEU A 82 -21.13 -2.95 19.76
N LYS A 83 -21.49 -2.11 18.80
CA LYS A 83 -22.29 -0.90 19.10
C LYS A 83 -23.60 -1.24 19.78
N MET A 84 -24.35 -2.24 19.31
CA MET A 84 -25.60 -2.67 19.93
C MET A 84 -25.38 -3.25 21.34
N THR A 85 -24.31 -4.00 21.54
CA THR A 85 -23.98 -4.60 22.84
C THR A 85 -23.58 -3.55 23.87
N LEU A 86 -22.78 -2.57 23.45
CA LEU A 86 -22.29 -1.50 24.34
C LEU A 86 -23.37 -0.50 24.78
N VAL A 87 -24.47 -0.37 24.03
CA VAL A 87 -25.65 0.35 24.50
C VAL A 87 -26.23 -0.33 25.76
N LYS A 88 -26.24 -1.65 25.79
CA LYS A 88 -26.73 -2.44 26.92
C LYS A 88 -25.69 -2.61 28.06
N ARG A 89 -24.43 -2.43 27.74
CA ARG A 89 -23.29 -2.58 28.67
C ARG A 89 -22.38 -1.34 28.61
N PRO A 90 -22.81 -0.17 29.11
CA PRO A 90 -22.11 1.09 28.95
C PRO A 90 -20.77 1.18 29.71
N ASN A 91 -20.47 0.22 30.59
CA ASN A 91 -19.23 0.17 31.36
C ASN A 91 -18.31 -1.01 30.96
N ASP A 92 -18.55 -1.64 29.80
CA ASP A 92 -17.78 -2.76 29.30
C ASP A 92 -16.45 -2.29 28.68
N ILE A 93 -15.40 -2.14 29.50
CA ILE A 93 -14.06 -1.71 29.05
C ILE A 93 -13.50 -2.64 27.96
N PRO A 94 -13.50 -3.98 28.11
CA PRO A 94 -13.06 -4.89 27.04
C PRO A 94 -13.83 -4.69 25.74
N GLY A 95 -15.15 -4.51 25.81
CA GLY A 95 -16.00 -4.27 24.66
C GLY A 95 -15.64 -2.97 23.93
N TYR A 96 -15.42 -1.87 24.65
CA TYR A 96 -14.95 -0.62 24.06
C TYR A 96 -13.54 -0.74 23.47
N SER A 97 -12.63 -1.45 24.12
CA SER A 97 -11.28 -1.70 23.60
C SER A 97 -11.32 -2.50 22.29
N LEU A 98 -12.23 -3.48 22.19
CA LEU A 98 -12.45 -4.22 20.94
C LEU A 98 -13.07 -3.31 19.86
N LEU A 99 -14.02 -2.44 20.25
CA LEU A 99 -14.60 -1.46 19.32
C LEU A 99 -13.53 -0.52 18.75
N VAL A 100 -12.58 -0.05 19.56
CA VAL A 100 -11.43 0.77 19.10
C VAL A 100 -10.67 0.02 17.99
N LYS A 101 -10.26 -1.22 18.25
CA LYS A 101 -9.50 -2.03 17.27
C LYS A 101 -10.29 -2.23 15.98
N THR A 102 -11.58 -2.60 16.11
CA THR A 102 -12.46 -2.81 14.94
C THR A 102 -12.64 -1.52 14.14
N CYS A 103 -12.82 -0.38 14.81
CA CYS A 103 -12.94 0.92 14.15
C CYS A 103 -11.64 1.33 13.43
N LEU A 104 -10.47 1.07 14.02
CA LEU A 104 -9.17 1.33 13.38
C LEU A 104 -9.00 0.48 12.12
N SER A 105 -9.33 -0.81 12.17
CA SER A 105 -9.29 -1.71 11.00
C SER A 105 -10.26 -1.27 9.89
N LEU A 106 -11.37 -0.63 10.25
CA LEU A 106 -12.35 -0.09 9.29
C LEU A 106 -12.08 1.38 8.90
N ASN A 107 -10.95 1.96 9.30
CA ASN A 107 -10.61 3.39 9.10
C ASN A 107 -11.66 4.37 9.66
N LYS A 108 -12.45 3.94 10.66
CA LYS A 108 -13.47 4.76 11.35
C LYS A 108 -12.84 5.49 12.53
N TYR A 109 -11.90 6.41 12.23
CA TYR A 109 -11.06 7.07 13.24
C TYR A 109 -11.84 7.89 14.25
N SER A 110 -12.93 8.54 13.85
CA SER A 110 -13.79 9.31 14.76
C SER A 110 -14.45 8.42 15.81
N GLU A 111 -14.97 7.26 15.40
CA GLU A 111 -15.57 6.30 16.33
C GLU A 111 -14.50 5.60 17.19
N ALA A 112 -13.32 5.30 16.62
CA ALA A 112 -12.18 4.77 17.38
C ALA A 112 -11.78 5.73 18.51
N ARG A 113 -11.71 7.04 18.22
CA ARG A 113 -11.42 8.08 19.18
C ARG A 113 -12.44 8.10 20.32
N LEU A 114 -13.73 8.18 19.99
CA LEU A 114 -14.80 8.21 20.99
C LEU A 114 -14.78 6.94 21.87
N ALA A 115 -14.54 5.79 21.27
CA ALA A 115 -14.43 4.54 22.02
C ALA A 115 -13.21 4.53 22.97
N GLN A 116 -12.05 5.04 22.53
CA GLN A 116 -10.84 5.13 23.35
C GLN A 116 -10.99 6.17 24.48
N GLU A 117 -11.62 7.31 24.22
CA GLU A 117 -11.97 8.29 25.25
C GLU A 117 -12.87 7.67 26.31
N LYS A 118 -13.84 6.82 25.89
CA LYS A 118 -14.69 6.06 26.81
C LYS A 118 -13.91 5.07 27.65
N VAL A 119 -12.96 4.33 27.05
CA VAL A 119 -12.04 3.43 27.78
C VAL A 119 -11.30 4.21 28.88
N LEU A 120 -10.69 5.36 28.51
CA LEU A 120 -9.96 6.20 29.46
C LEU A 120 -10.88 6.72 30.59
N SER A 121 -12.09 7.14 30.27
CA SER A 121 -13.05 7.62 31.27
C SER A 121 -13.48 6.52 32.25
N LEU A 122 -13.66 5.30 31.74
CA LEU A 122 -14.04 4.15 32.59
C LEU A 122 -12.88 3.64 33.45
N LYS A 123 -11.64 3.62 32.89
CA LYS A 123 -10.44 3.27 33.64
C LYS A 123 -10.07 4.34 34.68
N SER A 124 -10.37 5.60 34.40
CA SER A 124 -10.06 6.74 35.28
C SER A 124 -8.59 6.71 35.78
N LYS A 125 -8.37 6.53 37.07
CA LYS A 125 -7.03 6.48 37.70
C LYS A 125 -6.22 5.21 37.32
N SER A 126 -6.85 4.18 36.80
CA SER A 126 -6.19 2.94 36.36
C SER A 126 -5.76 2.97 34.88
N SER A 127 -5.93 4.10 34.19
CA SER A 127 -5.42 4.30 32.84
C SER A 127 -3.90 4.28 32.86
N ASN A 128 -3.31 3.51 31.93
CA ASN A 128 -1.87 3.42 31.77
C ASN A 128 -1.37 4.27 30.58
N LEU A 129 -0.05 4.36 30.42
CA LEU A 129 0.56 5.12 29.34
C LEU A 129 0.09 4.63 27.95
N ASP A 130 -0.04 3.32 27.74
CA ASP A 130 -0.44 2.75 26.45
C ASP A 130 -1.85 3.18 26.02
N ASP A 131 -2.76 3.36 26.99
CA ASP A 131 -4.11 3.88 26.70
C ASP A 131 -4.05 5.31 26.15
N TYR A 132 -3.15 6.15 26.67
CA TYR A 132 -2.95 7.53 26.20
C TYR A 132 -2.18 7.57 24.88
N ILE A 133 -1.17 6.72 24.70
CA ILE A 133 -0.42 6.61 23.43
C ILE A 133 -1.37 6.19 22.31
N LEU A 134 -2.23 5.20 22.54
CA LEU A 134 -3.23 4.78 21.56
C LEU A 134 -4.18 5.94 21.18
N LEU A 135 -4.63 6.73 22.16
CA LEU A 135 -5.46 7.89 21.86
C LEU A 135 -4.72 8.95 21.04
N LEU A 136 -3.45 9.22 21.36
CA LEU A 136 -2.60 10.13 20.59
C LEU A 136 -2.37 9.63 19.16
N ASP A 137 -2.10 8.33 18.98
CA ASP A 137 -1.98 7.70 17.65
C ASP A 137 -3.27 7.86 16.84
N ILE A 138 -4.44 7.66 17.47
CA ILE A 138 -5.75 7.84 16.81
C ILE A 138 -5.96 9.30 16.37
N TYR A 139 -5.68 10.27 17.22
CA TYR A 139 -5.77 11.69 16.87
C TYR A 139 -4.83 12.03 15.72
N PHE A 140 -3.61 11.54 15.77
CA PHE A 140 -2.60 11.78 14.75
C PHE A 140 -3.01 11.21 13.38
N ILE A 141 -3.48 9.96 13.34
CA ILE A 141 -3.97 9.32 12.12
C ILE A 141 -5.23 10.02 11.58
N ALA A 142 -6.18 10.33 12.45
CA ALA A 142 -7.41 11.03 12.09
C ALA A 142 -7.16 12.41 11.48
N ALA A 143 -6.09 13.09 11.91
CA ALA A 143 -5.66 14.37 11.38
C ALA A 143 -4.75 14.28 10.13
N GLY A 144 -4.62 13.09 9.53
CA GLY A 144 -3.75 12.90 8.36
C GLY A 144 -2.26 13.11 8.66
N GLY A 145 -1.81 12.70 9.85
CA GLY A 145 -0.41 12.84 10.28
C GLY A 145 -0.05 14.25 10.77
N ARG A 146 -1.04 15.09 11.10
CA ARG A 146 -0.83 16.38 11.79
C ARG A 146 -1.12 16.24 13.27
N PHE A 147 -0.53 17.12 14.09
CA PHE A 147 -0.73 17.10 15.52
C PHE A 147 -1.78 18.16 15.93
N SER A 148 -2.95 17.71 16.36
CA SER A 148 -4.09 18.60 16.65
C SER A 148 -3.95 19.26 18.04
N ILE A 149 -4.74 20.31 18.27
CA ILE A 149 -4.84 20.98 19.57
C ILE A 149 -5.32 20.01 20.67
N GLU A 150 -6.24 19.12 20.34
CA GLU A 150 -6.74 18.10 21.26
C GLU A 150 -5.66 17.10 21.64
N ALA A 151 -4.87 16.66 20.66
CA ALA A 151 -3.69 15.80 20.91
C ALA A 151 -2.66 16.52 21.83
N SER A 152 -2.43 17.82 21.59
CA SER A 152 -1.55 18.63 22.47
C SER A 152 -2.06 18.68 23.92
N LYS A 153 -3.37 18.80 24.16
CA LYS A 153 -3.92 18.78 25.51
C LYS A 153 -3.67 17.45 26.22
N ILE A 154 -3.83 16.33 25.50
CA ILE A 154 -3.57 15.00 26.05
C ILE A 154 -2.08 14.82 26.32
N LEU A 155 -1.21 15.19 25.37
CA LEU A 155 0.24 15.11 25.54
C LEU A 155 0.69 15.93 26.74
N ASN A 156 0.21 17.15 26.90
CA ASN A 156 0.55 18.04 28.04
C ASN A 156 0.15 17.45 29.39
N LYS A 157 -0.94 16.65 29.44
CA LYS A 157 -1.39 16.00 30.67
C LYS A 157 -0.41 14.90 31.12
N ILE A 158 0.24 14.20 30.19
CA ILE A 158 1.01 12.99 30.49
C ILE A 158 2.54 13.16 30.32
N LYS A 159 2.99 14.18 29.58
CA LYS A 159 4.41 14.33 29.21
C LYS A 159 5.37 14.43 30.40
N ASN A 160 4.94 15.01 31.51
CA ASN A 160 5.80 15.16 32.69
C ASN A 160 5.94 13.86 33.47
N GLU A 161 4.85 13.08 33.56
CA GLU A 161 4.82 11.79 34.23
C GLU A 161 5.63 10.73 33.45
N TYR A 162 5.58 10.79 32.11
CA TYR A 162 6.23 9.82 31.22
C TYR A 162 7.35 10.43 30.36
N ALA A 163 8.09 11.41 30.92
CA ALA A 163 9.08 12.20 30.19
C ALA A 163 10.23 11.39 29.57
N SER A 164 10.50 10.18 30.03
CA SER A 164 11.53 9.29 29.47
C SER A 164 11.05 8.41 28.32
N ASN A 165 9.73 8.35 28.07
CA ASN A 165 9.17 7.45 27.06
C ASN A 165 9.34 7.99 25.63
N GLU A 166 9.79 7.14 24.73
CA GLU A 166 10.13 7.50 23.35
C GLU A 166 8.92 7.89 22.51
N ASN A 167 7.73 7.32 22.76
CA ASN A 167 6.50 7.75 22.11
C ASN A 167 6.11 9.16 22.51
N ILE A 168 6.32 9.54 23.78
CA ILE A 168 6.10 10.90 24.26
C ILE A 168 7.06 11.86 23.55
N HIS A 169 8.32 11.51 23.42
CA HIS A 169 9.27 12.31 22.64
C HIS A 169 8.85 12.43 21.16
N PHE A 170 8.38 11.35 20.55
CA PHE A 170 7.88 11.39 19.16
C PHE A 170 6.72 12.39 19.01
N PHE A 171 5.71 12.33 19.87
CA PHE A 171 4.59 13.26 19.83
C PHE A 171 4.98 14.69 20.16
N THR A 172 5.97 14.88 21.07
CA THR A 172 6.55 16.20 21.35
C THR A 172 7.24 16.78 20.12
N ALA A 173 7.99 15.97 19.37
CA ALA A 173 8.59 16.42 18.10
C ALA A 173 7.53 16.79 17.07
N MET A 174 6.43 16.02 16.95
CA MET A 174 5.32 16.33 16.07
C MET A 174 4.61 17.63 16.47
N GLU A 175 4.43 17.88 17.77
CA GLU A 175 3.90 19.13 18.29
C GLU A 175 4.81 20.33 17.93
N HIS A 176 6.14 20.20 18.11
CA HIS A 176 7.10 21.22 17.70
C HIS A 176 7.04 21.53 16.21
N ILE A 177 6.85 20.51 15.35
CA ILE A 177 6.69 20.71 13.90
C ILE A 177 5.45 21.55 13.60
N GLU A 178 4.30 21.25 14.22
CA GLU A 178 3.06 22.01 14.01
C GLU A 178 3.19 23.47 14.50
N ARG A 179 3.97 23.68 15.57
CA ARG A 179 4.30 25.03 16.08
C ARG A 179 5.40 25.74 15.30
N LYS A 180 5.97 25.11 14.24
CA LYS A 180 7.11 25.62 13.47
C LYS A 180 8.41 25.78 14.29
N GLU A 181 8.53 25.09 15.41
CA GLU A 181 9.69 25.04 16.28
C GLU A 181 10.67 23.96 15.79
N TYR A 182 11.15 24.11 14.57
CA TYR A 182 11.87 23.06 13.85
C TYR A 182 13.18 22.63 14.51
N GLN A 183 13.93 23.54 15.13
CA GLN A 183 15.17 23.20 15.82
C GLN A 183 14.93 22.27 17.01
N SER A 184 13.85 22.52 17.76
CA SER A 184 13.44 21.66 18.86
C SER A 184 13.05 20.27 18.34
N ALA A 185 12.30 20.19 17.24
CA ALA A 185 11.93 18.92 16.62
C ALA A 185 13.15 18.11 16.14
N ILE A 186 14.15 18.77 15.51
CA ILE A 186 15.41 18.15 15.08
C ILE A 186 16.20 17.62 16.29
N SER A 187 16.28 18.39 17.36
CA SER A 187 16.96 17.96 18.59
C SER A 187 16.35 16.67 19.15
N VAL A 188 15.02 16.61 19.21
CA VAL A 188 14.29 15.42 19.66
C VAL A 188 14.50 14.25 18.69
N TYR A 189 14.46 14.47 17.38
CA TYR A 189 14.74 13.44 16.38
C TYR A 189 16.14 12.83 16.55
N LYS A 190 17.18 13.66 16.69
CA LYS A 190 18.57 13.21 16.91
C LYS A 190 18.69 12.36 18.18
N LYS A 191 18.03 12.78 19.26
CA LYS A 191 18.00 12.05 20.53
C LYS A 191 17.33 10.67 20.38
N LEU A 192 16.19 10.60 19.65
CA LEU A 192 15.48 9.35 19.39
C LEU A 192 16.28 8.40 18.49
N LYS A 193 16.93 8.93 17.43
CA LYS A 193 17.79 8.16 16.54
C LYS A 193 18.96 7.52 17.30
N ASN A 194 19.63 8.27 18.16
CA ASN A 194 20.79 7.77 18.90
C ASN A 194 20.44 6.68 19.92
N LYS A 195 19.26 6.74 20.52
CA LYS A 195 18.81 5.75 21.50
C LYS A 195 18.33 4.44 20.90
N ASN A 196 18.01 4.43 19.60
CA ASN A 196 17.43 3.28 18.86
C ASN A 196 16.22 2.62 19.55
N ALA A 197 15.46 3.39 20.32
CA ALA A 197 14.41 2.92 21.22
C ALA A 197 12.99 3.06 20.61
N LEU A 198 12.83 3.96 19.63
CA LEU A 198 11.53 4.17 18.95
C LEU A 198 11.35 3.17 17.81
N LYS A 199 10.11 2.72 17.56
CA LYS A 199 9.79 1.90 16.38
C LYS A 199 10.29 2.60 15.11
N LYS A 200 10.96 1.83 14.26
CA LYS A 200 11.60 2.33 13.03
C LYS A 200 10.63 3.13 12.14
N GLU A 201 9.37 2.70 12.06
CA GLU A 201 8.33 3.35 11.27
C GLU A 201 8.04 4.78 11.76
N LYS A 202 7.93 5.00 13.08
CA LYS A 202 7.72 6.34 13.67
C LYS A 202 8.94 7.24 13.47
N LEU A 203 10.15 6.69 13.56
CA LEU A 203 11.37 7.45 13.31
C LEU A 203 11.50 7.89 11.86
N VAL A 204 11.20 6.99 10.91
CA VAL A 204 11.15 7.29 9.47
C VAL A 204 10.07 8.34 9.17
N LEU A 205 8.90 8.23 9.77
CA LEU A 205 7.82 9.19 9.60
C LEU A 205 8.23 10.60 10.06
N LEU A 206 8.89 10.71 11.22
CA LEU A 206 9.39 11.98 11.74
C LEU A 206 10.47 12.58 10.82
N LYS A 207 11.40 11.75 10.35
CA LYS A 207 12.43 12.14 9.38
C LYS A 207 11.80 12.71 8.10
N ASN A 208 10.95 11.92 7.46
CA ASN A 208 10.30 12.33 6.21
C ASN A 208 9.49 13.62 6.37
N LYS A 209 8.84 13.81 7.53
CA LYS A 209 8.09 15.03 7.80
C LYS A 209 8.97 16.26 7.87
N LEU A 210 10.14 16.16 8.49
CA LEU A 210 11.14 17.25 8.56
C LEU A 210 11.73 17.53 7.16
N GLU A 211 12.11 16.50 6.42
CA GLU A 211 12.66 16.62 5.05
C GLU A 211 11.66 17.25 4.07
N ASN A 212 10.39 16.85 4.12
CA ASN A 212 9.33 17.42 3.26
C ASN A 212 9.06 18.91 3.54
N LEU A 213 9.46 19.41 4.71
CA LEU A 213 9.41 20.83 5.04
C LEU A 213 10.67 21.59 4.60
N GLY A 214 11.59 20.94 3.88
CA GLY A 214 12.85 21.52 3.41
C GLY A 214 13.86 21.78 4.55
N ILE A 215 13.70 21.08 5.68
CA ILE A 215 14.55 21.27 6.84
C ILE A 215 15.72 20.29 6.74
N PRO A 216 16.99 20.77 6.59
CA PRO A 216 18.13 19.89 6.51
C PRO A 216 18.37 19.21 7.86
N ILE A 217 18.26 17.90 7.87
CA ILE A 217 18.70 17.07 8.99
C ILE A 217 20.17 16.76 8.75
N GLU A 218 21.09 17.63 9.18
CA GLU A 218 22.52 17.35 9.08
C GLU A 218 22.84 16.05 9.83
N GLU A 219 23.12 15.01 9.08
CA GLU A 219 23.74 13.79 9.57
C GLU A 219 25.25 14.09 9.71
N ARG A 220 25.69 14.60 10.88
CA ARG A 220 27.12 14.55 11.18
C ARG A 220 27.48 13.07 11.34
N ASN A 221 28.32 12.59 10.41
CA ASN A 221 29.02 11.32 10.50
C ASN A 221 29.86 11.24 11.78
#